data_019b2fc1386e0def534d98f2943eebb7
#
_entry.id   019b2fc1386e0def534d98f2943eebb7
#
_cell.length_a   1.000
_cell.length_b   1.000
_cell.length_c   1.000
_cell.angle_alpha   90.00
_cell.angle_beta   90.00
_cell.angle_gamma   90.00
#
_symmetry.space_group_name_H-M   'P 1'
#
loop_
_entity.id
_entity.type
_entity.pdbx_description
1 polymer ?
#
loop_
_entity_poly.entity_id
_entity_poly.type
_entity_poly.pdbx_seq_one_letter_code
_entity_poly.pdbx_strand_id
1 'polypeptide(L)'
;MRQFVGENNEINIKFKNECLSKLYDDVFAYRLLLHMRNFAQHGHLIVSKGYQNKYCFDIEQILSTPHFNINVKLKQEMRNIMSEIYDKYGDHPRILFTLSIAEFNYCIIKTYKEFLETIEGVFKEYIYDMNKLIKDRPDIIYMSKDNLNGFIFYEDDEDGLHCFNPNEDPLKMFNEIKNKALIILKEEEKELEFFKEGFVVV
;
A
#
# COMPACT_ATOMS: atom_id res chain seq x y z
N MET A 1 -10.82 1.76 2.25
CA MET A 1 -11.38 1.58 3.60
C MET A 1 -12.41 2.66 3.93
N ARG A 2 -12.02 3.94 4.04
CA ARG A 2 -12.90 5.07 4.40
C ARG A 2 -14.19 5.15 3.56
N GLN A 3 -14.10 4.93 2.25
CA GLN A 3 -15.25 4.94 1.33
C GLN A 3 -16.19 3.75 1.50
N PHE A 4 -15.70 2.61 1.97
CA PHE A 4 -16.51 1.41 2.14
C PHE A 4 -17.23 1.33 3.48
N VAL A 5 -16.56 1.73 4.56
CA VAL A 5 -17.09 1.54 5.93
C VAL A 5 -17.30 2.85 6.68
N GLY A 6 -16.96 3.99 6.07
CA GLY A 6 -17.02 5.30 6.72
C GLY A 6 -15.78 5.64 7.54
N GLU A 7 -15.59 6.95 7.80
CA GLU A 7 -14.38 7.47 8.45
C GLU A 7 -14.26 7.04 9.91
N ASN A 8 -15.37 7.04 10.63
CA ASN A 8 -15.44 6.76 12.06
C ASN A 8 -15.82 5.31 12.39
N ASN A 9 -15.83 4.42 11.39
CA ASN A 9 -16.12 3.02 11.62
C ASN A 9 -14.94 2.35 12.33
N GLU A 10 -15.24 1.48 13.30
CA GLU A 10 -14.24 0.74 14.10
C GLU A 10 -13.24 -0.03 13.23
N ILE A 11 -13.70 -0.62 12.12
CA ILE A 11 -12.86 -1.35 11.17
C ILE A 11 -11.83 -0.41 10.54
N ASN A 12 -12.25 0.81 10.14
CA ASN A 12 -11.33 1.80 9.57
C ASN A 12 -10.32 2.30 10.61
N ILE A 13 -10.77 2.56 11.83
CA ILE A 13 -9.93 2.99 12.95
C ILE A 13 -8.91 1.90 13.29
N LYS A 14 -9.35 0.65 13.39
CA LYS A 14 -8.50 -0.51 13.67
C LYS A 14 -7.44 -0.69 12.57
N PHE A 15 -7.83 -0.72 11.31
CA PHE A 15 -6.90 -0.83 10.19
C PHE A 15 -5.85 0.29 10.20
N LYS A 16 -6.29 1.54 10.43
CA LYS A 16 -5.39 2.68 10.50
C LYS A 16 -4.35 2.53 11.63
N ASN A 17 -4.79 2.15 12.81
CA ASN A 17 -3.93 2.08 14.00
C ASN A 17 -3.03 0.82 14.00
N GLU A 18 -3.57 -0.33 13.65
CA GLU A 18 -2.85 -1.60 13.75
C GLU A 18 -2.01 -1.90 12.50
N CYS A 19 -2.38 -1.37 11.33
CA CYS A 19 -1.65 -1.60 10.09
C CYS A 19 -0.84 -0.37 9.67
N LEU A 20 -1.48 0.75 9.32
CA LEU A 20 -0.79 1.89 8.72
C LEU A 20 0.14 2.60 9.70
N SER A 21 -0.33 2.87 10.94
CA SER A 21 0.49 3.55 11.94
C SER A 21 1.67 2.68 12.37
N LYS A 22 1.44 1.36 12.52
CA LYS A 22 2.49 0.42 12.88
C LYS A 22 3.56 0.32 11.79
N LEU A 23 3.18 0.23 10.51
CA LEU A 23 4.14 0.26 9.40
C LEU A 23 4.96 1.56 9.39
N TYR A 24 4.29 2.69 9.61
CA TYR A 24 4.97 3.97 9.70
C TYR A 24 5.95 4.03 10.86
N ASP A 25 5.62 3.42 12.00
CA ASP A 25 6.47 3.42 13.19
C ASP A 25 7.61 2.42 13.14
N ASP A 26 7.41 1.26 12.52
CA ASP A 26 8.36 0.15 12.59
C ASP A 26 9.29 0.09 11.38
N VAL A 27 8.87 0.60 10.19
CA VAL A 27 9.64 0.44 8.95
C VAL A 27 10.27 1.74 8.49
N PHE A 28 11.59 1.81 8.56
CA PHE A 28 12.37 2.99 8.17
C PHE A 28 12.17 3.38 6.71
N ALA A 29 12.29 2.44 5.76
CA ALA A 29 12.13 2.73 4.33
C ALA A 29 10.72 3.23 4.00
N TYR A 30 9.69 2.72 4.66
CA TYR A 30 8.32 3.21 4.49
C TYR A 30 8.20 4.69 4.90
N ARG A 31 8.74 5.07 6.07
CA ARG A 31 8.78 6.47 6.50
C ARG A 31 9.60 7.34 5.56
N LEU A 32 10.80 6.88 5.20
CA LEU A 32 11.71 7.59 4.33
C LEU A 32 11.03 7.93 3.00
N LEU A 33 10.47 6.95 2.31
CA LEU A 33 9.88 7.16 0.99
C LEU A 33 8.60 7.99 1.02
N LEU A 34 7.78 7.90 2.07
CA LEU A 34 6.63 8.80 2.24
C LEU A 34 7.08 10.27 2.33
N HIS A 35 8.14 10.55 3.08
CA HIS A 35 8.70 11.90 3.17
C HIS A 35 9.41 12.32 1.87
N MET A 36 10.14 11.41 1.22
CA MET A 36 10.78 11.66 -0.07
C MET A 36 9.77 11.96 -1.17
N ARG A 37 8.62 11.26 -1.18
CA ARG A 37 7.53 11.57 -2.12
C ARG A 37 7.05 13.01 -1.97
N ASN A 38 6.81 13.46 -0.75
CA ASN A 38 6.37 14.83 -0.50
C ASN A 38 7.42 15.85 -0.96
N PHE A 39 8.69 15.54 -0.72
CA PHE A 39 9.80 16.37 -1.16
C PHE A 39 9.94 16.42 -2.69
N ALA A 40 9.80 15.28 -3.37
CA ALA A 40 9.85 15.20 -4.83
C ALA A 40 8.70 15.97 -5.50
N GLN A 41 7.53 16.05 -4.86
CA GLN A 41 6.41 16.86 -5.37
C GLN A 41 6.71 18.36 -5.41
N HIS A 42 7.67 18.82 -4.60
CA HIS A 42 8.15 20.21 -4.60
C HIS A 42 9.38 20.44 -5.50
N GLY A 43 9.69 19.49 -6.39
CA GLY A 43 10.71 19.66 -7.44
C GLY A 43 12.13 19.29 -7.04
N HIS A 44 12.33 18.61 -5.92
CA HIS A 44 13.65 18.18 -5.46
C HIS A 44 13.75 16.67 -5.32
N LEU A 45 14.61 16.02 -6.09
CA LEU A 45 14.93 14.62 -5.91
C LEU A 45 16.37 14.48 -5.40
N ILE A 46 16.52 14.08 -4.15
CA ILE A 46 17.85 13.88 -3.52
C ILE A 46 18.30 12.43 -3.78
N VAL A 47 18.47 12.07 -5.03
CA VAL A 47 19.05 10.80 -5.43
C VAL A 47 20.35 11.10 -6.19
N SER A 48 21.44 10.57 -5.69
CA SER A 48 22.78 10.69 -6.30
C SER A 48 23.26 9.32 -6.80
N LYS A 49 24.23 9.34 -7.71
CA LYS A 49 24.99 8.14 -8.04
C LYS A 49 26.02 7.90 -6.93
N GLY A 50 25.89 6.78 -6.25
CA GLY A 50 26.86 6.32 -5.27
C GLY A 50 27.91 5.38 -5.87
N TYR A 51 28.58 4.65 -5.00
CA TYR A 51 29.57 3.63 -5.33
C TYR A 51 28.99 2.59 -6.34
N GLN A 52 29.79 2.16 -7.30
CA GLN A 52 29.38 1.22 -8.35
C GLN A 52 28.20 1.68 -9.23
N ASN A 53 28.02 2.99 -9.42
CA ASN A 53 26.91 3.57 -10.19
C ASN A 53 25.50 3.25 -9.68
N LYS A 54 25.35 2.79 -8.43
CA LYS A 54 24.03 2.58 -7.81
C LYS A 54 23.41 3.91 -7.43
N TYR A 55 22.10 4.00 -7.57
CA TYR A 55 21.36 5.16 -7.09
C TYR A 55 21.17 5.07 -5.58
N CYS A 56 21.44 6.16 -4.88
CA CYS A 56 21.42 6.25 -3.43
C CYS A 56 20.76 7.55 -2.95
N PHE A 57 20.19 7.51 -1.76
CA PHE A 57 19.90 8.70 -0.98
C PHE A 57 21.12 9.08 -0.15
N ASP A 58 21.56 10.34 -0.27
CA ASP A 58 22.62 10.90 0.55
C ASP A 58 22.00 11.45 1.84
N ILE A 59 22.36 10.84 2.97
CA ILE A 59 21.76 11.18 4.28
C ILE A 59 22.16 12.60 4.70
N GLU A 60 23.41 12.98 4.50
CA GLU A 60 23.89 14.31 4.88
C GLU A 60 23.21 15.40 4.06
N GLN A 61 23.08 15.19 2.76
CA GLN A 61 22.37 16.10 1.88
C GLN A 61 20.90 16.24 2.29
N ILE A 62 20.22 15.14 2.62
CA ILE A 62 18.82 15.16 3.09
C ILE A 62 18.72 15.97 4.38
N LEU A 63 19.58 15.69 5.37
CA LEU A 63 19.56 16.35 6.67
C LEU A 63 19.91 17.85 6.59
N SER A 64 20.75 18.26 5.63
CA SER A 64 21.16 19.66 5.42
C SER A 64 20.16 20.49 4.61
N THR A 65 19.19 19.88 3.95
CA THR A 65 18.23 20.59 3.10
C THR A 65 17.24 21.40 3.94
N PRO A 66 17.20 22.76 3.83
CA PRO A 66 16.49 23.63 4.78
C PRO A 66 14.98 23.42 4.84
N HIS A 67 14.37 23.04 3.73
CA HIS A 67 12.92 22.89 3.59
C HIS A 67 12.42 21.44 3.74
N PHE A 68 13.30 20.52 4.11
CA PHE A 68 12.93 19.13 4.27
C PHE A 68 12.24 18.91 5.62
N ASN A 69 10.92 18.90 5.61
CA ASN A 69 10.13 18.66 6.82
C ASN A 69 10.08 17.16 7.14
N ILE A 70 11.16 16.67 7.74
CA ILE A 70 11.28 15.29 8.17
C ILE A 70 10.70 15.15 9.57
N ASN A 71 9.99 14.03 9.81
CA ASN A 71 9.61 13.61 11.15
C ASN A 71 10.84 13.52 12.07
N VAL A 72 10.69 13.92 13.34
CA VAL A 72 11.77 13.89 14.34
C VAL A 72 12.39 12.50 14.49
N LYS A 73 11.55 11.44 14.48
CA LYS A 73 12.00 10.06 14.54
C LYS A 73 12.89 9.69 13.35
N LEU A 74 12.45 10.03 12.13
CA LEU A 74 13.23 9.77 10.92
C LEU A 74 14.57 10.51 10.92
N LYS A 75 14.58 11.77 11.37
CA LYS A 75 15.84 12.55 11.55
C LYS A 75 16.80 11.86 12.51
N GLN A 76 16.30 11.37 13.63
CA GLN A 76 17.12 10.68 14.62
C GLN A 76 17.67 9.37 14.08
N GLU A 77 16.86 8.59 13.40
CA GLU A 77 17.28 7.34 12.75
C GLU A 77 18.38 7.61 11.69
N MET A 78 18.21 8.62 10.85
CA MET A 78 19.23 9.01 9.87
C MET A 78 20.55 9.45 10.54
N ARG A 79 20.47 10.19 11.64
CA ARG A 79 21.68 10.59 12.41
C ARG A 79 22.36 9.40 13.04
N ASN A 80 21.61 8.44 13.56
CA ASN A 80 22.17 7.23 14.15
C ASN A 80 22.89 6.38 13.09
N ILE A 81 22.27 6.18 11.91
CA ILE A 81 22.88 5.50 10.77
C ILE A 81 24.16 6.23 10.35
N MET A 82 24.12 7.56 10.27
CA MET A 82 25.28 8.36 9.90
C MET A 82 26.44 8.19 10.89
N SER A 83 26.15 8.24 12.20
CA SER A 83 27.16 8.06 13.25
C SER A 83 27.77 6.67 13.22
N GLU A 84 26.95 5.61 13.18
CA GLU A 84 27.40 4.23 13.18
C GLU A 84 28.31 3.91 11.97
N ILE A 85 27.92 4.39 10.78
CA ILE A 85 28.71 4.15 9.57
C ILE A 85 29.99 4.98 9.55
N TYR A 86 29.94 6.24 9.96
CA TYR A 86 31.11 7.09 10.04
C TYR A 86 32.13 6.54 11.03
N ASP A 87 31.68 6.10 12.20
CA ASP A 87 32.55 5.51 13.22
C ASP A 87 33.20 4.19 12.74
N LYS A 88 32.50 3.42 11.91
CA LYS A 88 32.98 2.13 11.44
C LYS A 88 33.85 2.20 10.20
N TYR A 89 33.54 3.08 9.27
CA TYR A 89 34.15 3.11 7.94
C TYR A 89 34.83 4.43 7.57
N GLY A 90 34.60 5.51 8.34
CA GLY A 90 35.17 6.82 8.09
C GLY A 90 34.68 7.52 6.82
N ASP A 91 33.51 7.10 6.29
CA ASP A 91 32.94 7.63 5.05
C ASP A 91 31.46 7.99 5.24
N HIS A 92 30.91 8.72 4.26
CA HIS A 92 29.54 9.24 4.29
C HIS A 92 28.53 8.14 3.91
N PRO A 93 27.57 7.82 4.81
CA PRO A 93 26.60 6.77 4.57
C PRO A 93 25.57 7.18 3.52
N ARG A 94 25.23 6.25 2.66
CA ARG A 94 24.19 6.37 1.65
C ARG A 94 23.21 5.23 1.76
N ILE A 95 21.93 5.53 1.58
CA ILE A 95 20.87 4.52 1.59
C ILE A 95 20.60 4.10 0.14
N LEU A 96 20.66 2.80 -0.14
CA LEU A 96 20.35 2.27 -1.45
C LEU A 96 18.90 2.57 -1.85
N PHE A 97 18.72 3.29 -2.96
CA PHE A 97 17.41 3.65 -3.48
C PHE A 97 16.59 2.40 -3.86
N THR A 98 17.21 1.47 -4.58
CA THR A 98 16.55 0.22 -5.04
C THR A 98 16.05 -0.63 -3.90
N LEU A 99 16.83 -0.76 -2.83
CA LEU A 99 16.44 -1.53 -1.66
C LEU A 99 15.32 -0.84 -0.86
N SER A 100 15.39 0.50 -0.74
CA SER A 100 14.31 1.27 -0.12
C SER A 100 12.99 1.11 -0.88
N ILE A 101 13.03 1.07 -2.21
CA ILE A 101 11.84 0.80 -3.03
C ILE A 101 11.34 -0.62 -2.83
N ALA A 102 12.21 -1.63 -2.80
CA ALA A 102 11.82 -3.02 -2.59
C ALA A 102 11.12 -3.20 -1.22
N GLU A 103 11.70 -2.66 -0.15
CA GLU A 103 11.08 -2.71 1.19
C GLU A 103 9.76 -1.92 1.25
N PHE A 104 9.67 -0.80 0.57
CA PHE A 104 8.43 -0.04 0.46
C PHE A 104 7.35 -0.81 -0.30
N ASN A 105 7.68 -1.45 -1.41
CA ASN A 105 6.74 -2.28 -2.18
C ASN A 105 6.23 -3.44 -1.33
N TYR A 106 7.11 -4.12 -0.61
CA TYR A 106 6.71 -5.14 0.35
C TYR A 106 5.68 -4.61 1.37
N CYS A 107 5.93 -3.43 1.94
CA CYS A 107 4.99 -2.78 2.86
C CYS A 107 3.63 -2.47 2.21
N ILE A 108 3.62 -2.01 0.96
CA ILE A 108 2.38 -1.75 0.22
C ILE A 108 1.59 -3.03 -0.01
N ILE A 109 2.22 -4.10 -0.48
CA ILE A 109 1.55 -5.39 -0.69
C ILE A 109 1.02 -5.98 0.63
N LYS A 110 1.82 -5.90 1.69
CA LYS A 110 1.40 -6.29 3.04
C LYS A 110 0.17 -5.50 3.50
N THR A 111 0.19 -4.18 3.33
CA THR A 111 -0.94 -3.31 3.65
C THR A 111 -2.19 -3.68 2.85
N TYR A 112 -2.02 -3.99 1.57
CA TYR A 112 -3.13 -4.42 0.71
C TYR A 112 -3.72 -5.75 1.16
N LYS A 113 -2.89 -6.73 1.51
CA LYS A 113 -3.33 -7.99 2.10
C LYS A 113 -4.15 -7.77 3.38
N GLU A 114 -3.61 -7.01 4.33
CA GLU A 114 -4.29 -6.67 5.59
C GLU A 114 -5.61 -5.92 5.34
N PHE A 115 -5.65 -5.05 4.33
CA PHE A 115 -6.88 -4.39 3.90
C PHE A 115 -7.93 -5.40 3.45
N LEU A 116 -7.57 -6.34 2.56
CA LEU A 116 -8.49 -7.36 2.06
C LEU A 116 -9.02 -8.25 3.20
N GLU A 117 -8.16 -8.66 4.12
CA GLU A 117 -8.55 -9.45 5.29
C GLU A 117 -9.51 -8.67 6.22
N THR A 118 -9.27 -7.38 6.39
CA THR A 118 -10.09 -6.53 7.25
C THR A 118 -11.48 -6.29 6.67
N ILE A 119 -11.61 -6.15 5.35
CA ILE A 119 -12.91 -5.91 4.70
C ILE A 119 -13.67 -7.18 4.34
N GLU A 120 -13.07 -8.37 4.47
CA GLU A 120 -13.67 -9.64 4.02
C GLU A 120 -15.06 -9.88 4.61
N GLY A 121 -15.24 -9.62 5.91
CA GLY A 121 -16.53 -9.76 6.59
C GLY A 121 -17.60 -8.85 6.01
N VAL A 122 -17.28 -7.55 5.89
CA VAL A 122 -18.18 -6.54 5.32
C VAL A 122 -18.53 -6.86 3.87
N PHE A 123 -17.54 -7.31 3.10
CA PHE A 123 -17.76 -7.67 1.70
C PHE A 123 -18.69 -8.88 1.56
N LYS A 124 -18.54 -9.90 2.41
CA LYS A 124 -19.45 -11.06 2.44
C LYS A 124 -20.88 -10.68 2.81
N GLU A 125 -21.07 -9.81 3.80
CA GLU A 125 -22.37 -9.27 4.17
C GLU A 125 -23.00 -8.52 3.01
N TYR A 126 -22.26 -7.64 2.36
CA TYR A 126 -22.74 -6.89 1.21
C TYR A 126 -23.17 -7.80 0.05
N ILE A 127 -22.40 -8.84 -0.27
CA ILE A 127 -22.76 -9.82 -1.30
C ILE A 127 -24.01 -10.61 -0.90
N TYR A 128 -24.14 -10.97 0.37
CA TYR A 128 -25.34 -11.64 0.87
C TYR A 128 -26.59 -10.77 0.71
N ASP A 129 -26.51 -9.50 1.10
CA ASP A 129 -27.61 -8.55 0.98
C ASP A 129 -27.97 -8.27 -0.47
N MET A 130 -26.99 -8.12 -1.37
CA MET A 130 -27.22 -8.04 -2.80
C MET A 130 -27.97 -9.25 -3.35
N ASN A 131 -27.52 -10.47 -3.02
CA ASN A 131 -28.16 -11.69 -3.49
C ASN A 131 -29.60 -11.82 -2.97
N LYS A 132 -29.84 -11.36 -1.73
CA LYS A 132 -31.18 -11.30 -1.16
C LYS A 132 -32.05 -10.30 -1.92
N LEU A 133 -31.54 -9.09 -2.14
CA LEU A 133 -32.25 -8.05 -2.90
C LEU A 133 -32.66 -8.56 -4.29
N ILE A 134 -31.74 -9.20 -5.03
CA ILE A 134 -32.02 -9.76 -6.35
C ILE A 134 -33.13 -10.81 -6.28
N LYS A 135 -33.11 -11.66 -5.24
CA LYS A 135 -34.10 -12.71 -5.05
C LYS A 135 -35.48 -12.15 -4.69
N ASP A 136 -35.51 -11.09 -3.87
CA ASP A 136 -36.74 -10.49 -3.36
C ASP A 136 -37.35 -9.47 -4.35
N ARG A 137 -36.60 -9.05 -5.37
CA ARG A 137 -36.99 -8.09 -6.42
C ARG A 137 -36.95 -8.71 -7.82
N PRO A 138 -37.95 -9.56 -8.18
CA PRO A 138 -38.03 -10.18 -9.53
C PRO A 138 -38.34 -9.18 -10.64
N ASP A 139 -38.71 -7.95 -10.29
CA ASP A 139 -38.90 -6.79 -11.17
C ASP A 139 -37.59 -6.14 -11.63
N ILE A 140 -36.46 -6.51 -11.04
CA ILE A 140 -35.14 -6.12 -11.54
C ILE A 140 -35.03 -6.63 -12.98
N ILE A 141 -34.93 -5.68 -13.91
CA ILE A 141 -35.00 -5.91 -15.33
C ILE A 141 -33.87 -6.84 -15.77
N TYR A 142 -34.22 -8.08 -16.04
CA TYR A 142 -33.36 -9.01 -16.75
C TYR A 142 -33.24 -8.53 -18.20
N MET A 143 -32.22 -7.77 -18.51
CA MET A 143 -31.84 -7.63 -19.91
C MET A 143 -31.24 -8.95 -20.34
N SER A 144 -31.86 -9.58 -21.35
CA SER A 144 -31.69 -10.97 -21.74
C SER A 144 -30.21 -11.37 -21.75
N LYS A 145 -29.94 -12.56 -21.24
CA LYS A 145 -28.64 -13.22 -21.24
C LYS A 145 -27.91 -13.17 -22.59
N ASP A 146 -28.64 -13.01 -23.67
CA ASP A 146 -28.12 -13.12 -25.03
C ASP A 146 -27.57 -11.80 -25.59
N ASN A 147 -27.98 -10.65 -25.05
CA ASN A 147 -27.63 -9.35 -25.66
C ASN A 147 -26.62 -8.50 -24.87
N LEU A 148 -26.35 -8.76 -23.60
CA LEU A 148 -25.49 -7.93 -22.75
C LEU A 148 -24.53 -8.73 -21.83
N ASN A 149 -24.13 -9.93 -22.25
CA ASN A 149 -23.16 -10.75 -21.49
C ASN A 149 -23.55 -11.00 -20.02
N GLY A 150 -24.85 -11.04 -19.73
CA GLY A 150 -25.33 -11.36 -18.39
C GLY A 150 -25.35 -10.21 -17.39
N PHE A 151 -25.26 -8.96 -17.82
CA PHE A 151 -25.42 -7.82 -16.93
C PHE A 151 -26.86 -7.66 -16.47
N ILE A 152 -27.04 -7.37 -15.18
CA ILE A 152 -28.31 -6.93 -14.60
C ILE A 152 -28.25 -5.43 -14.45
N PHE A 153 -29.27 -4.75 -14.96
CA PHE A 153 -29.47 -3.32 -14.80
C PHE A 153 -30.66 -3.10 -13.87
N TYR A 154 -30.54 -2.21 -12.95
CA TYR A 154 -31.65 -1.70 -12.15
C TYR A 154 -31.57 -0.19 -12.06
N GLU A 155 -32.70 0.44 -12.01
CA GLU A 155 -32.83 1.88 -11.86
C GLU A 155 -33.24 2.18 -10.43
N ASP A 156 -32.50 3.08 -9.79
CA ASP A 156 -32.84 3.61 -8.49
C ASP A 156 -33.29 5.06 -8.69
N ASP A 157 -34.39 5.47 -8.05
CA ASP A 157 -34.97 6.79 -8.20
C ASP A 157 -34.02 7.91 -7.74
N GLU A 158 -33.00 7.61 -6.93
CA GLU A 158 -32.07 8.59 -6.38
C GLU A 158 -30.71 8.60 -7.12
N ASP A 159 -30.21 7.45 -7.58
CA ASP A 159 -28.81 7.29 -8.05
C ASP A 159 -28.69 6.95 -9.55
N GLY A 160 -29.79 6.71 -10.26
CA GLY A 160 -29.79 6.39 -11.69
C GLY A 160 -29.58 4.91 -12.01
N LEU A 161 -29.05 4.62 -13.20
CA LEU A 161 -28.92 3.27 -13.71
C LEU A 161 -27.66 2.56 -13.17
N HIS A 162 -27.86 1.48 -12.46
CA HIS A 162 -26.79 0.60 -11.95
C HIS A 162 -26.72 -0.69 -12.75
N CYS A 163 -25.52 -1.26 -12.88
CA CYS A 163 -25.34 -2.56 -13.53
C CYS A 163 -24.35 -3.45 -12.78
N PHE A 164 -24.57 -4.76 -12.80
CA PHE A 164 -23.64 -5.75 -12.34
C PHE A 164 -23.75 -7.05 -13.17
N ASN A 165 -22.67 -7.84 -13.19
CA ASN A 165 -22.66 -9.12 -13.90
C ASN A 165 -22.98 -10.27 -12.94
N PRO A 166 -24.17 -10.89 -13.03
CA PRO A 166 -24.55 -11.99 -12.13
C PRO A 166 -23.83 -13.31 -12.43
N ASN A 167 -23.14 -13.41 -13.58
CA ASN A 167 -22.36 -14.61 -13.93
C ASN A 167 -20.96 -14.62 -13.31
N GLU A 168 -20.50 -13.48 -12.78
CA GLU A 168 -19.29 -13.40 -12.01
C GLU A 168 -19.60 -13.71 -10.54
N ASP A 169 -18.81 -14.59 -9.95
CA ASP A 169 -18.86 -14.82 -8.50
C ASP A 169 -17.95 -13.82 -7.79
N PRO A 170 -18.52 -12.77 -7.16
CA PRO A 170 -17.70 -11.75 -6.51
C PRO A 170 -16.85 -12.29 -5.37
N LEU A 171 -17.31 -13.33 -4.67
CA LEU A 171 -16.54 -13.97 -3.60
C LEU A 171 -15.36 -14.75 -4.16
N LYS A 172 -15.55 -15.42 -5.30
CA LYS A 172 -14.46 -16.12 -6.00
C LYS A 172 -13.41 -15.11 -6.47
N MET A 173 -13.81 -14.02 -7.11
CA MET A 173 -12.91 -12.95 -7.54
C MET A 173 -12.15 -12.34 -6.37
N PHE A 174 -12.83 -12.04 -5.27
CA PHE A 174 -12.21 -11.53 -4.05
C PHE A 174 -11.14 -12.49 -3.50
N ASN A 175 -11.45 -13.79 -3.45
CA ASN A 175 -10.51 -14.82 -3.00
C ASN A 175 -9.31 -14.96 -3.96
N GLU A 176 -9.52 -14.86 -5.27
CA GLU A 176 -8.44 -14.87 -6.26
C GLU A 176 -7.49 -13.67 -6.08
N ILE A 177 -8.03 -12.46 -5.86
CA ILE A 177 -7.24 -11.25 -5.58
C ILE A 177 -6.44 -11.43 -4.29
N LYS A 178 -7.07 -11.94 -3.23
CA LYS A 178 -6.42 -12.20 -1.94
C LYS A 178 -5.28 -13.22 -2.07
N ASN A 179 -5.50 -14.29 -2.82
CA ASN A 179 -4.47 -15.30 -3.08
C ASN A 179 -3.31 -14.75 -3.91
N LYS A 180 -3.57 -13.94 -4.93
CA LYS A 180 -2.52 -13.25 -5.70
C LYS A 180 -1.68 -12.34 -4.82
N ALA A 181 -2.32 -11.54 -3.95
CA ALA A 181 -1.60 -10.69 -3.00
C ALA A 181 -0.68 -11.51 -2.07
N LEU A 182 -1.13 -12.68 -1.60
CA LEU A 182 -0.32 -13.59 -0.79
C LEU A 182 0.88 -14.17 -1.54
N ILE A 183 0.72 -14.51 -2.82
CA ILE A 183 1.82 -15.03 -3.65
C ILE A 183 2.88 -13.95 -3.84
N ILE A 184 2.47 -12.75 -4.25
CA ILE A 184 3.38 -11.61 -4.45
C ILE A 184 4.11 -11.28 -3.15
N LEU A 185 3.41 -11.25 -2.01
CA LEU A 185 4.02 -10.97 -0.72
C LEU A 185 5.14 -11.95 -0.37
N LYS A 186 4.94 -13.24 -0.64
CA LYS A 186 5.97 -14.28 -0.41
C LYS A 186 7.17 -14.15 -1.35
N GLU A 187 6.96 -13.69 -2.57
CA GLU A 187 8.03 -13.42 -3.53
C GLU A 187 8.87 -12.22 -3.08
N GLU A 188 8.24 -11.11 -2.74
CA GLU A 188 8.89 -9.91 -2.21
C GLU A 188 9.65 -10.18 -0.90
N GLU A 189 9.10 -11.02 -0.02
CA GLU A 189 9.75 -11.40 1.24
C GLU A 189 11.06 -12.16 0.99
N LYS A 190 11.07 -13.07 0.03
CA LYS A 190 12.31 -13.79 -0.37
C LYS A 190 13.35 -12.85 -0.97
N GLU A 191 12.93 -11.91 -1.80
CA GLU A 191 13.83 -10.91 -2.37
C GLU A 191 14.44 -10.02 -1.30
N LEU A 192 13.63 -9.57 -0.33
CA LEU A 192 14.13 -8.77 0.78
C LEU A 192 15.10 -9.54 1.69
N GLU A 193 14.89 -10.83 1.93
CA GLU A 193 15.82 -11.66 2.69
C GLU A 193 17.19 -11.72 2.02
N PHE A 194 17.23 -11.77 0.69
CA PHE A 194 18.47 -11.75 -0.07
C PHE A 194 19.25 -10.42 0.08
N PHE A 195 18.53 -9.30 0.31
CA PHE A 195 19.12 -7.96 0.39
C PHE A 195 19.40 -7.47 1.83
N LYS A 196 19.03 -8.21 2.87
CA LYS A 196 19.15 -7.76 4.28
C LYS A 196 20.55 -7.32 4.72
N GLU A 197 21.61 -7.76 4.04
CA GLU A 197 23.00 -7.43 4.37
C GLU A 197 23.51 -6.13 3.70
N GLY A 198 22.75 -5.46 2.86
CA GLY A 198 23.24 -4.37 2.00
C GLY A 198 22.45 -3.06 2.03
N PHE A 199 21.66 -2.79 3.06
CA PHE A 199 20.78 -1.62 3.09
C PHE A 199 21.52 -0.27 3.07
N VAL A 200 22.67 -0.22 3.72
CA VAL A 200 23.52 0.97 3.75
C VAL A 200 24.83 0.68 3.05
N VAL A 201 25.22 1.54 2.12
CA VAL A 201 26.50 1.49 1.41
C VAL A 201 27.33 2.72 1.74
N VAL A 202 28.63 2.50 1.80
CA VAL A 202 29.68 3.51 2.00
C VAL A 202 30.16 4.01 0.65
#